data_25e012445eb0773dfaae752b39cf519f
#
_entry.id   25e012445eb0773dfaae752b39cf519f
#
_cell.length_a   1.000
_cell.length_b   1.000
_cell.length_c   1.000
_cell.angle_alpha   90.00
_cell.angle_beta   90.00
_cell.angle_gamma   90.00
#
_symmetry.space_group_name_H-M   'P 1'
#
loop_
_entity.id
_entity.type
_entity.pdbx_description
1 polymer ?
#
loop_
_entity_poly.entity_id
_entity_poly.type
_entity_poly.pdbx_seq_one_letter_code
_entity_poly.pdbx_strand_id
1 'polypeptide(L)'
;MNEIFQNLYEMTAFSNIIAEPQFLIMYAIAFVLLYLGIKKQYEPLLLVPIAFGVLLANFPGGDMGVIQADENGLINVHGVMRNIWEMPLHDIAHELGLMNFIYYMLIKTGFLPPIIFMGVGALTDFGPMLRNLRLSIFGAAAQLGIFTVLLVAILMGFTPKEAASLGIIGGADGPTAIFTTIKLAPHLLGPIAIAAYSYMALVPVIIPLVVKLQCSKKELRINMKEQEKKYPSNMEIKNLRVLKIIFPIVVTTVVALFVPSSVPLIGMLMFGNLVKEIGTNTFRLFDAASNSIMNAATIFLGLSVGATMTTEAFLNLTTIGIVIGGFLAFALSIAGGIFFVKIFNLFTKKKINPLIGATGLSAVPMASRVANEIALQYDPKNHVLQYCMASNISGVIGSAVAAGVLISFLG
;
A
#
# COMPACT_ATOMS: atom_id res chain seq x y z
N MET A 1 -20.83 19.38 46.80
CA MET A 1 -21.17 18.13 46.09
C MET A 1 -21.40 18.37 44.58
N ASN A 2 -22.19 19.34 44.19
CA ASN A 2 -22.43 19.64 42.76
C ASN A 2 -21.16 20.01 42.00
N GLU A 3 -20.26 20.82 42.55
CA GLU A 3 -18.98 21.18 41.91
C GLU A 3 -18.09 19.94 41.70
N ILE A 4 -18.04 19.02 42.68
CA ILE A 4 -17.23 17.80 42.51
C ILE A 4 -17.77 16.90 41.39
N PHE A 5 -19.11 16.76 41.33
CA PHE A 5 -19.74 15.99 40.23
C PHE A 5 -19.59 16.69 38.88
N GLN A 6 -19.61 18.01 38.83
CA GLN A 6 -19.40 18.78 37.62
C GLN A 6 -17.95 18.65 37.15
N ASN A 7 -16.98 18.81 38.05
CA ASN A 7 -15.54 18.61 37.73
C ASN A 7 -15.27 17.17 37.30
N LEU A 8 -15.87 16.15 37.93
CA LEU A 8 -15.76 14.75 37.51
C LEU A 8 -16.37 14.51 36.13
N TYR A 9 -17.48 15.15 35.81
CA TYR A 9 -18.10 15.07 34.49
C TYR A 9 -17.22 15.75 33.42
N GLU A 10 -16.69 16.92 33.70
CA GLU A 10 -15.80 17.66 32.82
C GLU A 10 -14.45 16.97 32.58
N MET A 11 -14.00 16.15 33.53
CA MET A 11 -12.82 15.27 33.35
C MET A 11 -13.09 14.12 32.38
N THR A 12 -14.36 13.80 32.12
CA THR A 12 -14.70 12.70 31.20
C THR A 12 -14.82 13.20 29.76
N ALA A 13 -14.62 12.31 28.79
CA ALA A 13 -14.82 12.60 27.38
C ALA A 13 -16.30 12.85 27.00
N PHE A 14 -17.27 12.57 27.89
CA PHE A 14 -18.71 12.65 27.57
C PHE A 14 -19.17 14.08 27.26
N SER A 15 -18.68 15.09 28.00
CA SER A 15 -19.01 16.49 27.75
C SER A 15 -18.59 16.91 26.32
N ASN A 16 -17.39 16.52 25.90
CA ASN A 16 -16.83 16.86 24.59
C ASN A 16 -17.54 16.10 23.47
N ILE A 17 -17.88 14.81 23.68
CA ILE A 17 -18.63 14.01 22.70
C ILE A 17 -20.04 14.58 22.47
N ILE A 18 -20.68 15.09 23.51
CA ILE A 18 -22.00 15.72 23.39
C ILE A 18 -21.90 17.05 22.65
N ALA A 19 -20.83 17.82 22.89
CA ALA A 19 -20.58 19.09 22.21
C ALA A 19 -20.24 18.89 20.73
N GLU A 20 -19.48 17.83 20.42
CA GLU A 20 -19.03 17.52 19.07
C GLU A 20 -19.38 16.08 18.66
N PRO A 21 -20.61 15.83 18.19
CA PRO A 21 -21.09 14.48 17.86
C PRO A 21 -20.36 13.83 16.68
N GLN A 22 -19.50 14.57 15.96
CA GLN A 22 -18.63 14.05 14.89
C GLN A 22 -17.69 12.94 15.39
N PHE A 23 -17.29 12.94 16.66
CA PHE A 23 -16.50 11.87 17.25
C PHE A 23 -17.19 10.50 17.12
N LEU A 24 -18.52 10.46 17.23
CA LEU A 24 -19.31 9.22 17.05
C LEU A 24 -19.20 8.64 15.64
N ILE A 25 -19.05 9.51 14.62
CA ILE A 25 -18.83 9.07 13.24
C ILE A 25 -17.45 8.40 13.14
N MET A 26 -16.42 8.97 13.76
CA MET A 26 -15.07 8.39 13.76
C MET A 26 -15.03 7.08 14.53
N TYR A 27 -15.77 6.94 15.64
CA TYR A 27 -15.89 5.66 16.33
C TYR A 27 -16.59 4.61 15.46
N ALA A 28 -17.65 4.98 14.75
CA ALA A 28 -18.32 4.07 13.83
C ALA A 28 -17.38 3.60 12.73
N ILE A 29 -16.56 4.51 12.14
CA ILE A 29 -15.53 4.17 11.16
C ILE A 29 -14.50 3.20 11.77
N ALA A 30 -13.95 3.51 12.96
CA ALA A 30 -13.00 2.65 13.66
C ALA A 30 -13.57 1.24 13.91
N PHE A 31 -14.81 1.12 14.38
CA PHE A 31 -15.46 -0.16 14.63
C PHE A 31 -15.74 -0.94 13.34
N VAL A 32 -16.10 -0.26 12.25
CA VAL A 32 -16.25 -0.90 10.93
C VAL A 32 -14.91 -1.46 10.45
N LEU A 33 -13.83 -0.69 10.56
CA LEU A 33 -12.49 -1.14 10.18
C LEU A 33 -12.03 -2.32 11.06
N LEU A 34 -12.25 -2.27 12.39
CA LEU A 34 -11.99 -3.39 13.30
C LEU A 34 -12.80 -4.64 12.91
N TYR A 35 -14.07 -4.48 12.60
CA TYR A 35 -14.90 -5.60 12.14
C TYR A 35 -14.36 -6.23 10.85
N LEU A 36 -13.94 -5.42 9.89
CA LEU A 36 -13.33 -5.89 8.64
C LEU A 36 -12.03 -6.63 8.90
N GLY A 37 -11.15 -6.09 9.74
CA GLY A 37 -9.89 -6.73 10.10
C GLY A 37 -10.06 -8.02 10.92
N ILE A 38 -10.90 -7.99 11.96
CA ILE A 38 -11.05 -9.10 12.90
C ILE A 38 -11.97 -10.20 12.35
N LYS A 39 -13.18 -9.83 11.88
CA LYS A 39 -14.20 -10.81 11.46
C LYS A 39 -14.04 -11.25 10.02
N LYS A 40 -13.72 -10.30 9.11
CA LYS A 40 -13.54 -10.58 7.68
C LYS A 40 -12.12 -10.98 7.33
N GLN A 41 -11.17 -10.82 8.25
CA GLN A 41 -9.75 -11.14 8.05
C GLN A 41 -9.14 -10.39 6.84
N TYR A 42 -9.60 -9.15 6.59
CA TYR A 42 -9.06 -8.29 5.54
C TYR A 42 -7.81 -7.60 6.05
N GLU A 43 -6.64 -8.08 5.64
CA GLU A 43 -5.32 -7.57 6.04
C GLU A 43 -5.22 -7.19 7.53
N PRO A 44 -5.47 -8.14 8.47
CA PRO A 44 -5.59 -7.83 9.89
C PRO A 44 -4.32 -7.21 10.48
N LEU A 45 -3.14 -7.55 9.92
CA LEU A 45 -1.85 -7.01 10.38
C LEU A 45 -1.73 -5.49 10.18
N LEU A 46 -2.42 -4.94 9.19
CA LEU A 46 -2.44 -3.50 8.91
C LEU A 46 -3.72 -2.85 9.41
N LEU A 47 -4.87 -3.44 9.10
CA LEU A 47 -6.16 -2.81 9.33
C LEU A 47 -6.49 -2.67 10.82
N VAL A 48 -6.08 -3.65 11.66
CA VAL A 48 -6.33 -3.59 13.10
C VAL A 48 -5.54 -2.47 13.78
N PRO A 49 -4.21 -2.32 13.58
CA PRO A 49 -3.48 -1.17 14.11
C PRO A 49 -4.01 0.19 13.61
N ILE A 50 -4.35 0.30 12.32
CA ILE A 50 -4.93 1.53 11.76
C ILE A 50 -6.25 1.86 12.48
N ALA A 51 -7.16 0.90 12.55
CA ALA A 51 -8.47 1.10 13.18
C ALA A 51 -8.35 1.46 14.67
N PHE A 52 -7.39 0.85 15.37
CA PHE A 52 -7.12 1.18 16.75
C PHE A 52 -6.50 2.57 16.90
N GLY A 53 -5.62 2.97 15.98
CA GLY A 53 -5.08 4.33 15.92
C GLY A 53 -6.18 5.37 15.69
N VAL A 54 -7.15 5.11 14.79
CA VAL A 54 -8.35 5.96 14.60
C VAL A 54 -9.13 6.10 15.90
N LEU A 55 -9.34 4.98 16.60
CA LEU A 55 -10.09 4.99 17.87
C LEU A 55 -9.37 5.85 18.90
N LEU A 56 -8.06 5.66 19.10
CA LEU A 56 -7.28 6.41 20.07
C LEU A 56 -7.23 7.91 19.76
N ALA A 57 -7.08 8.28 18.50
CA ALA A 57 -6.97 9.68 18.06
C ALA A 57 -8.25 10.50 18.27
N ASN A 58 -9.40 9.84 18.35
CA ASN A 58 -10.69 10.49 18.44
C ASN A 58 -11.31 10.43 19.85
N PHE A 59 -10.54 10.05 20.88
CA PHE A 59 -10.97 10.24 22.27
C PHE A 59 -10.63 11.65 22.74
N PRO A 60 -11.62 12.50 22.99
CA PRO A 60 -11.39 13.86 23.48
C PRO A 60 -10.61 13.84 24.80
N GLY A 61 -9.60 14.68 24.91
CA GLY A 61 -8.71 14.77 26.08
C GLY A 61 -7.66 13.66 26.17
N GLY A 62 -7.58 12.76 25.15
CA GLY A 62 -6.57 11.71 25.12
C GLY A 62 -5.26 12.11 24.43
N ASP A 63 -5.26 13.22 23.70
CA ASP A 63 -4.12 13.82 22.96
C ASP A 63 -3.32 12.81 22.10
N MET A 64 -4.04 11.83 21.54
CA MET A 64 -3.47 10.79 20.70
C MET A 64 -3.62 11.06 19.20
N GLY A 65 -4.26 12.18 18.82
CA GLY A 65 -4.37 12.61 17.43
C GLY A 65 -3.05 13.17 16.90
N VAL A 66 -2.74 12.87 15.64
CA VAL A 66 -1.59 13.49 14.98
C VAL A 66 -1.98 14.85 14.45
N ILE A 67 -1.27 15.90 14.90
CA ILE A 67 -1.37 17.26 14.40
C ILE A 67 -0.55 17.33 13.11
N GLN A 68 -1.19 17.57 11.98
CA GLN A 68 -0.51 17.69 10.70
C GLN A 68 0.00 19.12 10.50
N ALA A 69 1.27 19.22 10.10
CA ALA A 69 1.83 20.51 9.71
C ALA A 69 1.31 20.95 8.34
N ASP A 70 1.20 22.24 8.15
CA ASP A 70 0.94 22.85 6.85
C ASP A 70 2.12 22.66 5.87
N GLU A 71 2.02 23.23 4.67
CA GLU A 71 3.07 23.16 3.64
C GLU A 71 4.40 23.76 4.08
N ASN A 72 4.37 24.71 5.02
CA ASN A 72 5.53 25.40 5.57
C ASN A 72 6.11 24.71 6.82
N GLY A 73 5.52 23.60 7.23
CA GLY A 73 5.92 22.89 8.44
C GLY A 73 5.37 23.50 9.72
N LEU A 74 4.41 24.42 9.64
CA LEU A 74 3.82 25.08 10.78
C LEU A 74 2.69 24.26 11.38
N ILE A 75 2.69 24.16 12.70
CA ILE A 75 1.64 23.53 13.51
C ILE A 75 1.12 24.53 14.53
N ASN A 76 -0.15 24.43 14.88
CA ASN A 76 -0.71 25.19 15.98
C ASN A 76 -0.60 24.40 17.28
N VAL A 77 0.24 24.86 18.20
CA VAL A 77 0.41 24.27 19.52
C VAL A 77 -0.14 25.27 20.54
N HIS A 78 -1.29 24.95 21.12
CA HIS A 78 -1.96 25.80 22.13
C HIS A 78 -2.13 27.27 21.70
N GLY A 79 -2.45 27.50 20.42
CA GLY A 79 -2.65 28.88 19.89
C GLY A 79 -1.38 29.55 19.39
N VAL A 80 -0.22 28.91 19.47
CA VAL A 80 1.06 29.42 18.97
C VAL A 80 1.48 28.62 17.74
N MET A 81 1.74 29.31 16.63
CA MET A 81 2.29 28.70 15.43
C MET A 81 3.76 28.39 15.63
N ARG A 82 4.15 27.13 15.50
CA ARG A 82 5.53 26.66 15.62
C ARG A 82 5.92 25.85 14.39
N ASN A 83 7.17 25.93 14.00
CA ASN A 83 7.72 25.09 12.96
C ASN A 83 8.15 23.74 13.55
N ILE A 84 7.45 22.67 13.15
CA ILE A 84 7.71 21.31 13.66
C ILE A 84 9.14 20.82 13.36
N TRP A 85 9.75 21.30 12.27
CA TRP A 85 11.09 20.91 11.88
C TRP A 85 12.20 21.55 12.73
N GLU A 86 11.86 22.63 13.43
CA GLU A 86 12.76 23.33 14.36
C GLU A 86 12.56 22.85 15.81
N MET A 87 11.49 22.10 16.08
CA MET A 87 11.22 21.54 17.39
C MET A 87 12.14 20.36 17.70
N PRO A 88 12.82 20.34 18.84
CA PRO A 88 13.53 19.16 19.32
C PRO A 88 12.59 17.96 19.48
N LEU A 89 13.06 16.74 19.18
CA LEU A 89 12.24 15.51 19.29
C LEU A 89 11.67 15.32 20.71
N HIS A 90 12.40 15.76 21.74
CA HIS A 90 11.94 15.74 23.12
C HIS A 90 10.69 16.60 23.31
N ASP A 91 10.67 17.80 22.72
CA ASP A 91 9.55 18.72 22.83
C ASP A 91 8.33 18.18 22.06
N ILE A 92 8.54 17.58 20.89
CA ILE A 92 7.48 16.88 20.15
C ILE A 92 6.85 15.77 21.01
N ALA A 93 7.67 14.97 21.67
CA ALA A 93 7.18 13.90 22.53
C ALA A 93 6.40 14.41 23.74
N HIS A 94 6.90 15.49 24.37
CA HIS A 94 6.35 16.03 25.61
C HIS A 94 5.13 16.93 25.40
N GLU A 95 5.18 17.80 24.39
CA GLU A 95 4.12 18.76 24.13
C GLU A 95 3.00 18.23 23.23
N LEU A 96 3.34 17.37 22.25
CA LEU A 96 2.37 16.85 21.26
C LEU A 96 1.97 15.39 21.50
N GLY A 97 2.64 14.70 22.43
CA GLY A 97 2.31 13.33 22.80
C GLY A 97 2.92 12.24 21.91
N LEU A 98 2.66 10.98 22.33
CA LEU A 98 3.30 9.78 21.78
C LEU A 98 3.09 9.59 20.27
N MET A 99 1.86 9.78 19.77
CA MET A 99 1.57 9.51 18.35
C MET A 99 2.22 10.54 17.43
N ASN A 100 2.30 11.79 17.84
CA ASN A 100 3.03 12.83 17.11
C ASN A 100 4.53 12.50 17.05
N PHE A 101 5.12 12.07 18.17
CA PHE A 101 6.52 11.66 18.20
C PHE A 101 6.80 10.52 17.21
N ILE A 102 6.00 9.44 17.24
CA ILE A 102 6.15 8.30 16.33
C ILE A 102 5.95 8.75 14.88
N TYR A 103 4.93 9.58 14.61
CA TYR A 103 4.62 10.07 13.27
C TYR A 103 5.77 10.89 12.68
N TYR A 104 6.22 11.92 13.39
CA TYR A 104 7.28 12.82 12.89
C TYR A 104 8.64 12.12 12.83
N MET A 105 8.96 11.24 13.78
CA MET A 105 10.24 10.52 13.82
C MET A 105 10.32 9.39 12.79
N LEU A 106 9.26 8.60 12.61
CA LEU A 106 9.34 7.35 11.83
C LEU A 106 8.63 7.43 10.47
N ILE A 107 7.50 8.14 10.38
CA ILE A 107 6.74 8.22 9.13
C ILE A 107 7.23 9.41 8.30
N LYS A 108 7.18 10.61 8.86
CA LYS A 108 7.48 11.84 8.12
C LYS A 108 8.93 11.90 7.61
N THR A 109 9.86 11.25 8.29
CA THR A 109 11.24 11.06 7.82
C THR A 109 11.36 10.10 6.63
N GLY A 110 10.33 9.30 6.35
CA GLY A 110 10.37 8.27 5.33
C GLY A 110 11.10 6.99 5.75
N PHE A 111 11.32 6.77 7.06
CA PHE A 111 12.07 5.61 7.57
C PHE A 111 11.29 4.29 7.46
N LEU A 112 10.00 4.28 7.85
CA LEU A 112 9.22 3.04 7.90
C LEU A 112 8.98 2.38 6.54
N PRO A 113 8.64 3.09 5.44
CA PRO A 113 8.35 2.44 4.17
C PRO A 113 9.48 1.54 3.64
N PRO A 114 10.76 1.98 3.59
CA PRO A 114 11.88 1.10 3.21
C PRO A 114 12.05 -0.11 4.13
N ILE A 115 11.84 0.05 5.44
CA ILE A 115 11.94 -1.06 6.40
C ILE A 115 10.85 -2.12 6.14
N ILE A 116 9.63 -1.69 5.85
CA ILE A 116 8.54 -2.59 5.47
C ILE A 116 8.88 -3.29 4.15
N PHE A 117 9.43 -2.57 3.16
CA PHE A 117 9.88 -3.16 1.91
C PHE A 117 10.96 -4.24 2.10
N MET A 118 11.87 -4.07 3.06
CA MET A 118 12.82 -5.12 3.45
C MET A 118 12.09 -6.38 3.91
N GLY A 119 11.10 -6.24 4.78
CA GLY A 119 10.28 -7.36 5.26
C GLY A 119 9.49 -8.04 4.13
N VAL A 120 8.86 -7.24 3.26
CA VAL A 120 8.14 -7.74 2.06
C VAL A 120 9.10 -8.49 1.14
N GLY A 121 10.31 -7.99 0.93
CA GLY A 121 11.35 -8.66 0.14
C GLY A 121 11.75 -10.00 0.73
N ALA A 122 11.92 -10.07 2.05
CA ALA A 122 12.21 -11.31 2.76
C ALA A 122 11.07 -12.33 2.63
N LEU A 123 9.81 -11.90 2.64
CA LEU A 123 8.66 -12.79 2.47
C LEU A 123 8.43 -13.19 1.00
N THR A 124 8.87 -12.40 0.04
CA THR A 124 8.60 -12.61 -1.39
C THR A 124 9.45 -13.74 -1.96
N ASP A 125 8.82 -14.65 -2.72
CA ASP A 125 9.51 -15.63 -3.55
C ASP A 125 9.48 -15.20 -5.03
N PHE A 126 10.62 -14.73 -5.55
CA PHE A 126 10.72 -14.35 -6.97
C PHE A 126 10.74 -15.54 -7.95
N GLY A 127 10.76 -16.78 -7.47
CA GLY A 127 10.78 -17.98 -8.29
C GLY A 127 9.67 -18.04 -9.36
N PRO A 128 8.39 -17.81 -9.03
CA PRO A 128 7.31 -17.77 -10.01
C PRO A 128 7.52 -16.76 -11.13
N MET A 129 8.03 -15.56 -10.79
CA MET A 129 8.33 -14.51 -11.74
C MET A 129 9.51 -14.88 -12.64
N LEU A 130 10.60 -15.38 -12.07
CA LEU A 130 11.79 -15.79 -12.83
C LEU A 130 11.51 -16.93 -13.80
N ARG A 131 10.63 -17.87 -13.43
CA ARG A 131 10.18 -18.96 -14.31
C ARG A 131 9.26 -18.48 -15.43
N ASN A 132 8.57 -17.37 -15.24
CA ASN A 132 7.56 -16.83 -16.15
C ASN A 132 7.77 -15.36 -16.47
N LEU A 133 8.99 -14.97 -16.87
CA LEU A 133 9.36 -13.57 -17.13
C LEU A 133 8.42 -12.84 -18.08
N ARG A 134 7.81 -13.55 -19.04
CA ARG A 134 6.82 -12.97 -19.95
C ARG A 134 5.56 -12.45 -19.24
N LEU A 135 5.21 -13.04 -18.09
CA LEU A 135 4.05 -12.61 -17.32
C LEU A 135 4.33 -11.37 -16.46
N SER A 136 5.61 -11.07 -16.22
CA SER A 136 6.02 -9.86 -15.49
C SER A 136 5.64 -8.57 -16.22
N ILE A 137 5.49 -8.62 -17.54
CA ILE A 137 5.03 -7.45 -18.33
C ILE A 137 3.65 -6.96 -17.90
N PHE A 138 2.80 -7.84 -17.38
CA PHE A 138 1.45 -7.48 -16.94
C PHE A 138 1.46 -6.74 -15.61
N GLY A 139 2.46 -7.00 -14.74
CA GLY A 139 2.69 -6.17 -13.56
C GLY A 139 3.14 -4.75 -13.93
N ALA A 140 4.01 -4.62 -14.92
CA ALA A 140 4.37 -3.31 -15.45
C ALA A 140 3.18 -2.61 -16.13
N ALA A 141 2.34 -3.37 -16.87
CA ALA A 141 1.16 -2.83 -17.53
C ALA A 141 0.11 -2.30 -16.55
N ALA A 142 -0.04 -2.90 -15.38
CA ALA A 142 -0.95 -2.41 -14.34
C ALA A 142 -0.54 -1.02 -13.82
N GLN A 143 0.75 -0.63 -13.93
CA GLN A 143 1.21 0.70 -13.55
C GLN A 143 0.65 1.81 -14.46
N LEU A 144 0.11 1.49 -15.63
CA LEU A 144 -0.66 2.44 -16.44
C LEU A 144 -1.81 3.08 -15.65
N GLY A 145 -2.37 2.36 -14.68
CA GLY A 145 -3.38 2.91 -13.77
C GLY A 145 -2.85 4.10 -12.96
N ILE A 146 -1.61 4.03 -12.46
CA ILE A 146 -0.95 5.13 -11.74
C ILE A 146 -0.91 6.39 -12.61
N PHE A 147 -0.39 6.26 -13.84
CA PHE A 147 -0.26 7.39 -14.76
C PHE A 147 -1.62 7.90 -15.28
N THR A 148 -2.60 7.01 -15.46
CA THR A 148 -3.97 7.41 -15.83
C THR A 148 -4.59 8.27 -14.74
N VAL A 149 -4.49 7.85 -13.49
CA VAL A 149 -5.02 8.61 -12.35
C VAL A 149 -4.29 9.93 -12.16
N LEU A 150 -2.97 9.95 -12.33
CA LEU A 150 -2.17 11.18 -12.32
C LEU A 150 -2.72 12.18 -13.35
N LEU A 151 -2.95 11.76 -14.59
CA LEU A 151 -3.51 12.63 -15.63
C LEU A 151 -4.92 13.12 -15.29
N VAL A 152 -5.79 12.23 -14.81
CA VAL A 152 -7.14 12.60 -14.38
C VAL A 152 -7.12 13.58 -13.22
N ALA A 153 -6.25 13.38 -12.22
CA ALA A 153 -6.13 14.28 -11.09
C ALA A 153 -5.63 15.68 -11.51
N ILE A 154 -4.68 15.78 -12.46
CA ILE A 154 -4.26 17.06 -13.03
C ILE A 154 -5.43 17.75 -13.74
N LEU A 155 -6.23 17.01 -14.50
CA LEU A 155 -7.42 17.56 -15.17
C LEU A 155 -8.50 18.02 -14.18
N MET A 156 -8.53 17.43 -12.98
CA MET A 156 -9.41 17.85 -11.88
C MET A 156 -8.89 19.08 -11.11
N GLY A 157 -7.70 19.59 -11.46
CA GLY A 157 -7.11 20.79 -10.85
C GLY A 157 -6.13 20.55 -9.72
N PHE A 158 -5.75 19.29 -9.44
CA PHE A 158 -4.65 19.00 -8.52
C PHE A 158 -3.30 19.41 -9.11
N THR A 159 -2.38 19.86 -8.27
CA THR A 159 -1.01 20.11 -8.71
C THR A 159 -0.34 18.81 -9.19
N PRO A 160 0.68 18.85 -10.05
CA PRO A 160 1.38 17.64 -10.49
C PRO A 160 1.93 16.77 -9.35
N LYS A 161 2.38 17.38 -8.25
CA LYS A 161 2.88 16.69 -7.05
C LYS A 161 1.77 15.97 -6.28
N GLU A 162 0.63 16.63 -6.08
CA GLU A 162 -0.56 16.04 -5.48
C GLU A 162 -1.13 14.92 -6.36
N ALA A 163 -1.24 15.18 -7.68
CA ALA A 163 -1.72 14.20 -8.65
C ALA A 163 -0.84 12.94 -8.70
N ALA A 164 0.48 13.08 -8.57
CA ALA A 164 1.40 11.95 -8.47
C ALA A 164 1.17 11.15 -7.18
N SER A 165 0.97 11.85 -6.06
CA SER A 165 0.67 11.23 -4.76
C SER A 165 -0.69 10.51 -4.74
N LEU A 166 -1.67 11.01 -5.49
CA LEU A 166 -2.96 10.33 -5.72
C LEU A 166 -2.81 9.14 -6.67
N GLY A 167 -2.08 9.33 -7.77
CA GLY A 167 -1.89 8.31 -8.79
C GLY A 167 -1.24 7.05 -8.24
N ILE A 168 -0.23 7.19 -7.37
CA ILE A 168 0.53 6.05 -6.82
C ILE A 168 -0.35 5.09 -6.00
N ILE A 169 -1.50 5.52 -5.48
CA ILE A 169 -2.48 4.65 -4.81
C ILE A 169 -2.89 3.51 -5.73
N GLY A 170 -2.99 3.77 -7.04
CA GLY A 170 -3.32 2.76 -8.04
C GLY A 170 -2.35 1.58 -8.11
N GLY A 171 -1.11 1.74 -7.65
CA GLY A 171 -0.15 0.65 -7.52
C GLY A 171 -0.50 -0.39 -6.46
N ALA A 172 -1.47 -0.08 -5.58
CA ALA A 172 -1.87 -0.90 -4.44
C ALA A 172 -0.72 -1.25 -3.50
N ASP A 173 0.10 -0.27 -3.22
CA ASP A 173 1.31 -0.38 -2.43
C ASP A 173 1.33 0.74 -1.37
N GLY A 174 0.88 0.41 -0.17
CA GLY A 174 0.76 1.37 0.93
C GLY A 174 2.08 2.06 1.29
N PRO A 175 3.16 1.31 1.54
CA PRO A 175 4.47 1.89 1.82
C PRO A 175 4.99 2.79 0.71
N THR A 176 4.83 2.41 -0.56
CA THR A 176 5.20 3.21 -1.72
C THR A 176 4.38 4.50 -1.80
N ALA A 177 3.07 4.43 -1.54
CA ALA A 177 2.19 5.59 -1.51
C ALA A 177 2.62 6.59 -0.43
N ILE A 178 2.91 6.12 0.77
CA ILE A 178 3.43 6.95 1.86
C ILE A 178 4.77 7.58 1.48
N PHE A 179 5.73 6.80 0.98
CA PHE A 179 7.05 7.30 0.61
C PHE A 179 6.99 8.39 -0.45
N THR A 180 6.17 8.18 -1.48
CA THR A 180 5.96 9.15 -2.56
C THR A 180 5.33 10.43 -2.04
N THR A 181 4.28 10.30 -1.21
CA THR A 181 3.52 11.45 -0.68
C THR A 181 4.36 12.28 0.27
N ILE A 182 5.20 11.67 1.13
CA ILE A 182 6.14 12.40 1.98
C ILE A 182 7.05 13.31 1.15
N LYS A 183 7.47 12.85 -0.04
CA LYS A 183 8.38 13.59 -0.91
C LYS A 183 7.70 14.64 -1.77
N LEU A 184 6.48 14.37 -2.25
CA LEU A 184 5.81 15.21 -3.25
C LEU A 184 4.70 16.10 -2.69
N ALA A 185 3.86 15.57 -1.79
CA ALA A 185 2.70 16.28 -1.24
C ALA A 185 2.49 15.93 0.25
N PRO A 186 3.40 16.36 1.15
CA PRO A 186 3.38 15.97 2.56
C PRO A 186 2.07 16.29 3.29
N HIS A 187 1.38 17.36 2.88
CA HIS A 187 0.09 17.77 3.43
C HIS A 187 -1.05 16.79 3.16
N LEU A 188 -0.93 15.96 2.09
CA LEU A 188 -1.91 14.92 1.76
C LEU A 188 -1.58 13.55 2.38
N LEU A 189 -0.54 13.45 3.21
CA LEU A 189 -0.04 12.16 3.71
C LEU A 189 -1.11 11.36 4.47
N GLY A 190 -1.86 12.02 5.36
CA GLY A 190 -2.94 11.37 6.10
C GLY A 190 -4.02 10.78 5.19
N PRO A 191 -4.71 11.61 4.37
CA PRO A 191 -5.73 11.13 3.44
C PRO A 191 -5.25 10.03 2.48
N ILE A 192 -4.04 10.17 1.94
CA ILE A 192 -3.49 9.18 0.99
C ILE A 192 -3.13 7.87 1.69
N ALA A 193 -2.54 7.92 2.88
CA ALA A 193 -2.24 6.73 3.64
C ALA A 193 -3.52 5.95 3.99
N ILE A 194 -4.58 6.65 4.41
CA ILE A 194 -5.89 6.06 4.67
C ILE A 194 -6.44 5.38 3.42
N ALA A 195 -6.48 6.11 2.30
CA ALA A 195 -6.97 5.57 1.05
C ALA A 195 -6.18 4.32 0.62
N ALA A 196 -4.85 4.40 0.59
CA ALA A 196 -3.97 3.31 0.17
C ALA A 196 -4.18 2.03 0.99
N TYR A 197 -4.21 2.14 2.33
CA TYR A 197 -4.36 0.95 3.20
C TYR A 197 -5.78 0.43 3.25
N SER A 198 -6.80 1.31 3.24
CA SER A 198 -8.20 0.87 3.21
C SER A 198 -8.51 0.08 1.94
N TYR A 199 -7.95 0.50 0.79
CA TYR A 199 -8.17 -0.22 -0.47
C TYR A 199 -7.35 -1.50 -0.60
N MET A 200 -6.16 -1.56 -0.02
CA MET A 200 -5.46 -2.84 0.11
C MET A 200 -6.32 -3.88 0.83
N ALA A 201 -7.00 -3.49 1.92
CA ALA A 201 -7.92 -4.37 2.62
C ALA A 201 -9.15 -4.78 1.79
N LEU A 202 -9.56 -3.95 0.82
CA LEU A 202 -10.71 -4.19 -0.06
C LEU A 202 -10.37 -4.92 -1.37
N VAL A 203 -9.12 -5.36 -1.57
CA VAL A 203 -8.69 -6.17 -2.73
C VAL A 203 -9.64 -7.34 -3.01
N PRO A 204 -10.08 -8.14 -1.99
CA PRO A 204 -11.00 -9.26 -2.20
C PRO A 204 -12.38 -8.84 -2.73
N VAL A 205 -12.74 -7.58 -2.63
CA VAL A 205 -14.01 -7.02 -3.12
C VAL A 205 -13.83 -6.37 -4.49
N ILE A 206 -12.76 -5.59 -4.67
CA ILE A 206 -12.55 -4.78 -5.88
C ILE A 206 -12.16 -5.66 -7.08
N ILE A 207 -11.26 -6.64 -6.90
CA ILE A 207 -10.83 -7.52 -7.99
C ILE A 207 -12.04 -8.27 -8.60
N PRO A 208 -12.89 -8.99 -7.83
CA PRO A 208 -14.04 -9.68 -8.39
C PRO A 208 -15.01 -8.76 -9.12
N LEU A 209 -15.22 -7.53 -8.61
CA LEU A 209 -16.08 -6.54 -9.22
C LEU A 209 -15.58 -6.14 -10.62
N VAL A 210 -14.31 -5.74 -10.74
CA VAL A 210 -13.71 -5.33 -12.01
C VAL A 210 -13.62 -6.49 -13.00
N VAL A 211 -13.23 -7.67 -12.52
CA VAL A 211 -13.17 -8.90 -13.34
C VAL A 211 -14.54 -9.25 -13.91
N LYS A 212 -15.60 -9.18 -13.09
CA LYS A 212 -16.97 -9.46 -13.52
C LYS A 212 -17.47 -8.48 -14.57
N LEU A 213 -17.04 -7.22 -14.49
CA LEU A 213 -17.41 -6.18 -15.47
C LEU A 213 -16.67 -6.33 -16.79
N GLN A 214 -15.40 -6.77 -16.78
CA GLN A 214 -14.55 -6.78 -17.95
C GLN A 214 -14.36 -8.14 -18.60
N CYS A 215 -14.43 -9.24 -17.85
CA CYS A 215 -14.07 -10.56 -18.35
C CYS A 215 -15.29 -11.40 -18.70
N SER A 216 -15.25 -12.08 -19.84
CA SER A 216 -16.22 -13.09 -20.21
C SER A 216 -15.93 -14.44 -19.54
N LYS A 217 -16.95 -15.29 -19.36
CA LYS A 217 -16.78 -16.66 -18.83
C LYS A 217 -15.79 -17.51 -19.63
N LYS A 218 -15.69 -17.28 -20.96
CA LYS A 218 -14.75 -17.99 -21.83
C LYS A 218 -13.31 -17.60 -21.53
N GLU A 219 -13.04 -16.33 -21.28
CA GLU A 219 -11.72 -15.82 -20.95
C GLU A 219 -11.26 -16.33 -19.57
N LEU A 220 -12.16 -16.38 -18.59
CA LEU A 220 -11.85 -16.86 -17.23
C LEU A 220 -11.56 -18.37 -17.18
N ARG A 221 -12.05 -19.14 -18.16
CA ARG A 221 -11.77 -20.57 -18.32
C ARG A 221 -10.46 -20.89 -19.04
N ILE A 222 -9.68 -19.89 -19.49
CA ILE A 222 -8.37 -20.14 -20.11
C ILE A 222 -7.47 -20.82 -19.08
N ASN A 223 -7.17 -22.11 -19.30
CA ASN A 223 -6.35 -22.90 -18.40
C ASN A 223 -4.86 -22.74 -18.74
N MET A 224 -4.09 -22.15 -17.83
CA MET A 224 -2.69 -21.82 -18.06
C MET A 224 -1.80 -23.07 -18.21
N LYS A 225 -2.09 -24.15 -17.48
CA LYS A 225 -1.34 -25.41 -17.60
C LYS A 225 -1.53 -26.06 -18.97
N GLU A 226 -2.75 -26.00 -19.52
CA GLU A 226 -3.04 -26.48 -20.88
C GLU A 226 -2.35 -25.62 -21.94
N GLN A 227 -2.33 -24.29 -21.73
CA GLN A 227 -1.60 -23.39 -22.61
C GLN A 227 -0.09 -23.65 -22.59
N GLU A 228 0.50 -24.00 -21.45
CA GLU A 228 1.92 -24.37 -21.36
C GLU A 228 2.23 -25.70 -22.06
N LYS A 229 1.36 -26.68 -21.88
CA LYS A 229 1.51 -27.98 -22.60
C LYS A 229 1.44 -27.81 -24.11
N LYS A 230 0.52 -26.98 -24.58
CA LYS A 230 0.32 -26.73 -26.02
C LYS A 230 1.41 -25.86 -26.63
N TYR A 231 1.96 -24.94 -25.86
CA TYR A 231 2.99 -23.98 -26.28
C TYR A 231 4.12 -23.96 -25.23
N PRO A 232 4.97 -24.99 -25.16
CA PRO A 232 6.04 -25.06 -24.17
C PRO A 232 7.03 -23.91 -24.33
N SER A 233 7.57 -23.46 -23.21
CA SER A 233 8.65 -22.47 -23.21
C SER A 233 9.98 -23.15 -23.43
N ASN A 234 10.82 -22.63 -24.32
CA ASN A 234 12.17 -23.14 -24.55
C ASN A 234 13.19 -22.63 -23.51
N MET A 235 12.76 -21.84 -22.52
CA MET A 235 13.63 -21.35 -21.45
C MET A 235 13.72 -22.40 -20.33
N GLU A 236 14.75 -23.23 -20.35
CA GLU A 236 15.15 -24.04 -19.20
C GLU A 236 16.10 -23.24 -18.30
N ILE A 237 15.68 -22.95 -17.09
CA ILE A 237 16.56 -22.33 -16.08
C ILE A 237 17.42 -23.43 -15.48
N LYS A 238 18.68 -23.54 -15.89
CA LYS A 238 19.62 -24.58 -15.42
C LYS A 238 19.87 -24.51 -13.92
N ASN A 239 19.93 -23.32 -13.31
CA ASN A 239 20.16 -23.14 -11.87
C ASN A 239 19.34 -22.00 -11.29
N LEU A 240 18.11 -22.31 -10.86
CA LEU A 240 17.19 -21.33 -10.29
C LEU A 240 17.72 -20.71 -8.99
N ARG A 241 18.47 -21.49 -8.17
CA ARG A 241 19.03 -20.99 -6.90
C ARG A 241 20.04 -19.87 -7.11
N VAL A 242 20.95 -20.06 -8.03
CA VAL A 242 21.94 -19.04 -8.37
C VAL A 242 21.25 -17.79 -8.96
N LEU A 243 20.27 -18.00 -9.83
CA LEU A 243 19.51 -16.90 -10.42
C LEU A 243 18.77 -16.09 -9.35
N LYS A 244 18.16 -16.72 -8.34
CA LYS A 244 17.48 -16.05 -7.24
C LYS A 244 18.42 -15.21 -6.37
N ILE A 245 19.69 -15.60 -6.21
CA ILE A 245 20.70 -14.84 -5.49
C ILE A 245 21.23 -13.65 -6.31
N ILE A 246 21.44 -13.86 -7.61
CA ILE A 246 21.96 -12.82 -8.50
C ILE A 246 20.89 -11.77 -8.81
N PHE A 247 19.63 -12.18 -8.94
CA PHE A 247 18.52 -11.32 -9.34
C PHE A 247 18.37 -10.06 -8.49
N PRO A 248 18.32 -10.12 -7.13
CA PRO A 248 18.22 -8.93 -6.28
C PRO A 248 19.37 -7.95 -6.49
N ILE A 249 20.58 -8.45 -6.67
CA ILE A 249 21.80 -7.63 -6.89
C ILE A 249 21.69 -6.91 -8.23
N VAL A 250 21.35 -7.63 -9.30
CA VAL A 250 21.21 -7.07 -10.64
C VAL A 250 20.10 -6.03 -10.70
N VAL A 251 18.91 -6.35 -10.16
CA VAL A 251 17.76 -5.42 -10.15
C VAL A 251 18.11 -4.16 -9.39
N THR A 252 18.70 -4.27 -8.19
CA THR A 252 19.11 -3.09 -7.41
C THR A 252 20.09 -2.24 -8.21
N THR A 253 21.12 -2.84 -8.82
CA THR A 253 22.15 -2.13 -9.59
C THR A 253 21.55 -1.43 -10.80
N VAL A 254 20.74 -2.15 -11.58
CA VAL A 254 20.11 -1.59 -12.79
C VAL A 254 19.16 -0.44 -12.41
N VAL A 255 18.29 -0.66 -11.43
CA VAL A 255 17.33 0.38 -11.02
C VAL A 255 18.06 1.59 -10.42
N ALA A 256 19.11 1.38 -9.62
CA ALA A 256 19.91 2.48 -9.05
C ALA A 256 20.56 3.36 -10.14
N LEU A 257 20.97 2.77 -11.25
CA LEU A 257 21.57 3.51 -12.37
C LEU A 257 20.54 4.32 -13.17
N PHE A 258 19.32 3.82 -13.34
CA PHE A 258 18.30 4.48 -14.16
C PHE A 258 17.33 5.36 -13.34
N VAL A 259 17.00 4.97 -12.12
CA VAL A 259 16.03 5.66 -11.26
C VAL A 259 16.54 5.73 -9.81
N PRO A 260 17.54 6.58 -9.51
CA PRO A 260 18.16 6.66 -8.19
C PRO A 260 17.17 6.90 -7.05
N SER A 261 16.12 7.67 -7.28
CA SER A 261 15.09 7.99 -6.26
C SER A 261 14.28 6.78 -5.79
N SER A 262 14.31 5.65 -6.51
CA SER A 262 13.65 4.40 -6.09
C SER A 262 14.55 3.50 -5.21
N VAL A 263 15.84 3.83 -5.08
CA VAL A 263 16.81 3.01 -4.34
C VAL A 263 16.39 2.70 -2.91
N PRO A 264 15.83 3.63 -2.11
CA PRO A 264 15.41 3.32 -0.75
C PRO A 264 14.37 2.19 -0.71
N LEU A 265 13.42 2.15 -1.64
CA LEU A 265 12.38 1.12 -1.70
C LEU A 265 12.91 -0.18 -2.34
N ILE A 266 13.42 -0.09 -3.58
CA ILE A 266 13.90 -1.27 -4.32
C ILE A 266 15.12 -1.89 -3.65
N GLY A 267 16.07 -1.09 -3.17
CA GLY A 267 17.25 -1.59 -2.48
C GLY A 267 16.89 -2.39 -1.24
N MET A 268 15.97 -1.90 -0.42
CA MET A 268 15.52 -2.62 0.79
C MET A 268 14.68 -3.86 0.44
N LEU A 269 13.81 -3.80 -0.57
CA LEU A 269 13.09 -4.98 -1.09
C LEU A 269 14.06 -6.08 -1.50
N MET A 270 15.05 -5.72 -2.30
CA MET A 270 16.02 -6.65 -2.85
C MET A 270 17.00 -7.14 -1.78
N PHE A 271 17.36 -6.30 -0.81
CA PHE A 271 18.17 -6.72 0.35
C PHE A 271 17.44 -7.78 1.18
N GLY A 272 16.19 -7.56 1.53
CA GLY A 272 15.39 -8.54 2.24
C GLY A 272 15.29 -9.88 1.51
N ASN A 273 15.09 -9.83 0.18
CA ASN A 273 15.05 -11.03 -0.64
C ASN A 273 16.42 -11.72 -0.74
N LEU A 274 17.50 -10.98 -0.91
CA LEU A 274 18.86 -11.52 -0.94
C LEU A 274 19.18 -12.30 0.35
N VAL A 275 18.86 -11.73 1.50
CA VAL A 275 19.04 -12.36 2.80
C VAL A 275 18.29 -13.69 2.91
N LYS A 276 17.08 -13.76 2.36
CA LYS A 276 16.31 -15.01 2.25
C LYS A 276 16.98 -16.05 1.36
N GLU A 277 17.39 -15.64 0.16
CA GLU A 277 17.86 -16.58 -0.86
C GLU A 277 19.27 -17.14 -0.60
N ILE A 278 20.11 -16.45 0.21
CA ILE A 278 21.38 -16.99 0.73
C ILE A 278 21.12 -18.21 1.62
N GLY A 279 20.06 -18.21 2.40
CA GLY A 279 19.56 -19.37 3.14
C GLY A 279 20.16 -19.50 4.55
N THR A 280 20.70 -20.69 4.88
CA THR A 280 21.02 -21.06 6.27
C THR A 280 21.96 -20.08 6.99
N ASN A 281 22.92 -19.52 6.29
CA ASN A 281 23.92 -18.62 6.89
C ASN A 281 23.35 -17.25 7.29
N THR A 282 22.23 -16.84 6.66
CA THR A 282 21.55 -15.56 6.90
C THR A 282 20.17 -15.73 7.53
N PHE A 283 19.83 -16.94 7.97
CA PHE A 283 18.50 -17.25 8.50
C PHE A 283 18.08 -16.32 9.65
N ARG A 284 18.99 -15.95 10.56
CA ARG A 284 18.70 -15.04 11.67
C ARG A 284 18.33 -13.62 11.17
N LEU A 285 18.99 -13.14 10.12
CA LEU A 285 18.67 -11.85 9.50
C LEU A 285 17.34 -11.92 8.77
N PHE A 286 17.09 -13.02 8.06
CA PHE A 286 15.82 -13.28 7.39
C PHE A 286 14.66 -13.29 8.38
N ASP A 287 14.79 -14.04 9.49
CA ASP A 287 13.78 -14.13 10.53
C ASP A 287 13.50 -12.76 11.17
N ALA A 288 14.56 -12.03 11.52
CA ALA A 288 14.42 -10.68 12.07
C ALA A 288 13.70 -9.72 11.07
N ALA A 289 14.10 -9.73 9.80
CA ALA A 289 13.55 -8.85 8.79
C ALA A 289 12.08 -9.17 8.45
N SER A 290 11.75 -10.46 8.33
CA SER A 290 10.40 -10.92 7.92
C SER A 290 9.38 -10.94 9.06
N ASN A 291 9.83 -10.99 10.29
CA ASN A 291 8.97 -11.09 11.48
C ASN A 291 9.13 -9.87 12.38
N SER A 292 10.17 -9.82 13.22
CA SER A 292 10.25 -8.84 14.32
C SER A 292 10.28 -7.40 13.83
N ILE A 293 11.16 -7.08 12.88
CA ILE A 293 11.34 -5.72 12.37
C ILE A 293 10.14 -5.30 11.55
N MET A 294 9.67 -6.16 10.64
CA MET A 294 8.52 -5.86 9.80
C MET A 294 7.25 -5.66 10.64
N ASN A 295 7.00 -6.53 11.64
CA ASN A 295 5.82 -6.42 12.50
C ASN A 295 5.87 -5.15 13.35
N ALA A 296 7.02 -4.80 13.94
CA ALA A 296 7.20 -3.55 14.68
C ALA A 296 6.95 -2.32 13.78
N ALA A 297 7.55 -2.30 12.59
CA ALA A 297 7.33 -1.22 11.61
C ALA A 297 5.86 -1.12 11.20
N THR A 298 5.18 -2.24 11.00
CA THR A 298 3.76 -2.30 10.64
C THR A 298 2.86 -1.78 11.76
N ILE A 299 3.15 -2.11 13.02
CA ILE A 299 2.41 -1.61 14.18
C ILE A 299 2.56 -0.09 14.28
N PHE A 300 3.79 0.43 14.25
CA PHE A 300 4.03 1.88 14.34
C PHE A 300 3.40 2.63 13.18
N LEU A 301 3.53 2.10 11.96
CA LEU A 301 2.90 2.69 10.78
C LEU A 301 1.38 2.70 10.93
N GLY A 302 0.77 1.56 11.24
CA GLY A 302 -0.68 1.43 11.34
C GLY A 302 -1.28 2.34 12.40
N LEU A 303 -0.72 2.32 13.63
CA LEU A 303 -1.19 3.19 14.71
C LEU A 303 -1.07 4.68 14.34
N SER A 304 0.08 5.09 13.80
CA SER A 304 0.31 6.49 13.46
C SER A 304 -0.54 6.95 12.27
N VAL A 305 -0.72 6.11 11.25
CA VAL A 305 -1.63 6.40 10.12
C VAL A 305 -3.06 6.53 10.64
N GLY A 306 -3.51 5.60 11.49
CA GLY A 306 -4.80 5.70 12.14
C GLY A 306 -4.94 7.00 12.97
N ALA A 307 -3.88 7.39 13.67
CA ALA A 307 -3.87 8.61 14.48
C ALA A 307 -3.92 9.91 13.65
N THR A 308 -3.65 9.88 12.35
CA THR A 308 -3.89 11.03 11.46
C THR A 308 -5.36 11.22 11.10
N MET A 309 -6.21 10.22 11.37
CA MET A 309 -7.65 10.28 11.10
C MET A 309 -8.42 10.94 12.25
N THR A 310 -8.12 12.19 12.54
CA THR A 310 -8.91 13.01 13.46
C THR A 310 -10.20 13.48 12.78
N THR A 311 -11.21 13.90 13.56
CA THR A 311 -12.46 14.45 13.02
C THR A 311 -12.20 15.58 12.03
N GLU A 312 -11.31 16.51 12.36
CA GLU A 312 -10.97 17.66 11.53
C GLU A 312 -10.26 17.27 10.22
N ALA A 313 -9.28 16.35 10.31
CA ALA A 313 -8.49 15.94 9.17
C ALA A 313 -9.26 15.00 8.22
N PHE A 314 -10.19 14.18 8.74
CA PHE A 314 -10.88 13.16 7.93
C PHE A 314 -12.22 13.65 7.37
N LEU A 315 -13.03 14.38 8.14
CA LEU A 315 -14.37 14.79 7.74
C LEU A 315 -14.39 16.07 6.88
N ASN A 316 -13.46 16.16 5.92
CA ASN A 316 -13.44 17.24 4.95
C ASN A 316 -13.63 16.73 3.53
N LEU A 317 -14.12 17.59 2.63
CA LEU A 317 -14.46 17.23 1.24
C LEU A 317 -13.23 16.74 0.45
N THR A 318 -12.06 17.30 0.71
CA THR A 318 -10.81 16.93 0.04
C THR A 318 -10.43 15.50 0.39
N THR A 319 -10.45 15.13 1.68
CA THR A 319 -10.16 13.78 2.14
C THR A 319 -11.15 12.76 1.59
N ILE A 320 -12.45 13.09 1.60
CA ILE A 320 -13.48 12.21 1.02
C ILE A 320 -13.25 12.04 -0.48
N GLY A 321 -12.89 13.14 -1.18
CA GLY A 321 -12.54 13.10 -2.61
C GLY A 321 -11.32 12.20 -2.89
N ILE A 322 -10.28 12.30 -2.06
CA ILE A 322 -9.07 11.44 -2.15
C ILE A 322 -9.44 9.97 -1.90
N VAL A 323 -10.27 9.70 -0.90
CA VAL A 323 -10.75 8.34 -0.63
C VAL A 323 -11.50 7.79 -1.83
N ILE A 324 -12.48 8.47 -2.39
CA ILE A 324 -13.22 8.02 -3.58
C ILE A 324 -12.29 7.88 -4.79
N GLY A 325 -11.41 8.87 -5.01
CA GLY A 325 -10.42 8.86 -6.09
C GLY A 325 -9.46 7.67 -6.00
N GLY A 326 -9.04 7.30 -4.80
CA GLY A 326 -8.20 6.13 -4.54
C GLY A 326 -8.89 4.81 -4.92
N PHE A 327 -10.19 4.67 -4.63
CA PHE A 327 -10.98 3.51 -5.10
C PHE A 327 -10.98 3.41 -6.62
N LEU A 328 -11.23 4.51 -7.31
CA LEU A 328 -11.21 4.57 -8.77
C LEU A 328 -9.80 4.27 -9.32
N ALA A 329 -8.75 4.81 -8.68
CA ALA A 329 -7.36 4.54 -9.03
C ALA A 329 -7.06 3.04 -9.01
N PHE A 330 -7.48 2.39 -7.95
CA PHE A 330 -7.28 0.96 -7.75
C PHE A 330 -8.04 0.13 -8.80
N ALA A 331 -9.31 0.46 -9.03
CA ALA A 331 -10.15 -0.20 -10.03
C ALA A 331 -9.59 0.00 -11.45
N LEU A 332 -9.10 1.19 -11.78
CA LEU A 332 -8.50 1.50 -13.09
C LEU A 332 -7.19 0.71 -13.31
N SER A 333 -6.36 0.53 -12.29
CA SER A 333 -5.15 -0.28 -12.41
C SER A 333 -5.45 -1.75 -12.68
N ILE A 334 -6.43 -2.33 -11.99
CA ILE A 334 -6.92 -3.70 -12.27
C ILE A 334 -7.45 -3.78 -13.70
N ALA A 335 -8.29 -2.81 -14.07
CA ALA A 335 -8.90 -2.75 -15.39
C ALA A 335 -7.86 -2.62 -16.50
N GLY A 336 -6.84 -1.80 -16.30
CA GLY A 336 -5.72 -1.62 -17.21
C GLY A 336 -4.91 -2.91 -17.40
N GLY A 337 -4.59 -3.61 -16.31
CA GLY A 337 -3.89 -4.90 -16.39
C GLY A 337 -4.68 -5.96 -17.15
N ILE A 338 -5.99 -6.08 -16.91
CA ILE A 338 -6.89 -6.96 -17.67
C ILE A 338 -6.91 -6.58 -19.15
N PHE A 339 -7.09 -5.30 -19.44
CA PHE A 339 -7.14 -4.77 -20.81
C PHE A 339 -5.87 -5.10 -21.57
N PHE A 340 -4.71 -4.95 -20.93
CA PHE A 340 -3.41 -5.26 -21.55
C PHE A 340 -3.28 -6.75 -21.89
N VAL A 341 -3.73 -7.65 -21.00
CA VAL A 341 -3.78 -9.08 -21.30
C VAL A 341 -4.68 -9.38 -22.48
N LYS A 342 -5.83 -8.71 -22.58
CA LYS A 342 -6.74 -8.87 -23.72
C LYS A 342 -6.11 -8.44 -25.04
N ILE A 343 -5.46 -7.27 -25.05
CA ILE A 343 -4.69 -6.80 -26.22
C ILE A 343 -3.61 -7.80 -26.58
N PHE A 344 -2.81 -8.25 -25.61
CA PHE A 344 -1.76 -9.23 -25.84
C PHE A 344 -2.32 -10.53 -26.44
N ASN A 345 -3.48 -10.96 -25.97
CA ASN A 345 -4.17 -12.14 -26.50
C ASN A 345 -4.63 -11.98 -27.96
N LEU A 346 -4.79 -10.76 -28.49
CA LEU A 346 -5.10 -10.58 -29.92
C LEU A 346 -3.92 -10.99 -30.82
N PHE A 347 -2.69 -10.73 -30.36
CA PHE A 347 -1.46 -10.94 -31.15
C PHE A 347 -0.79 -12.29 -30.90
N THR A 348 -1.23 -13.07 -29.89
CA THR A 348 -0.55 -14.31 -29.51
C THR A 348 -1.43 -15.55 -29.70
N LYS A 349 -0.79 -16.67 -30.10
CA LYS A 349 -1.46 -17.98 -30.17
C LYS A 349 -1.61 -18.59 -28.77
N LYS A 350 -0.63 -18.40 -27.89
CA LYS A 350 -0.67 -18.81 -26.48
C LYS A 350 -1.50 -17.79 -25.70
N LYS A 351 -2.76 -18.13 -25.46
CA LYS A 351 -3.68 -17.23 -24.72
C LYS A 351 -3.34 -17.22 -23.23
N ILE A 352 -3.50 -16.05 -22.63
CA ILE A 352 -3.24 -15.81 -21.21
C ILE A 352 -4.57 -15.49 -20.52
N ASN A 353 -4.77 -16.07 -19.33
CA ASN A 353 -5.96 -15.76 -18.54
C ASN A 353 -5.92 -14.30 -18.07
N PRO A 354 -6.98 -13.48 -18.31
CA PRO A 354 -7.03 -12.08 -17.91
C PRO A 354 -6.84 -11.84 -16.40
N LEU A 355 -7.12 -12.82 -15.56
CA LEU A 355 -6.86 -12.75 -14.12
C LEU A 355 -5.38 -12.46 -13.79
N ILE A 356 -4.45 -12.86 -14.66
CA ILE A 356 -3.03 -12.56 -14.49
C ILE A 356 -2.78 -11.05 -14.60
N GLY A 357 -3.46 -10.37 -15.51
CA GLY A 357 -3.41 -8.91 -15.60
C GLY A 357 -4.07 -8.21 -14.41
N ALA A 358 -5.19 -8.75 -13.92
CA ALA A 358 -5.87 -8.23 -12.74
C ALA A 358 -4.98 -8.22 -11.48
N THR A 359 -3.95 -9.06 -11.44
CA THR A 359 -3.03 -9.19 -10.31
C THR A 359 -1.72 -8.44 -10.48
N GLY A 360 -1.59 -7.56 -11.46
CA GLY A 360 -0.40 -6.74 -11.67
C GLY A 360 -0.16 -5.65 -10.62
N LEU A 361 -0.93 -5.66 -9.55
CA LEU A 361 -0.83 -4.76 -8.39
C LEU A 361 0.21 -5.26 -7.39
N SER A 362 0.65 -4.37 -6.50
CA SER A 362 1.62 -4.70 -5.45
C SER A 362 1.05 -5.50 -4.25
N ALA A 363 -0.25 -5.78 -4.21
CA ALA A 363 -0.90 -6.52 -3.12
C ALA A 363 -0.57 -8.03 -3.12
N VAL A 364 0.67 -8.38 -2.80
CA VAL A 364 1.18 -9.76 -2.77
C VAL A 364 1.01 -10.37 -1.37
N PRO A 365 0.53 -11.61 -1.25
CA PRO A 365 -0.02 -12.53 -2.26
C PRO A 365 -1.55 -12.47 -2.41
N MET A 366 -2.21 -11.49 -1.79
CA MET A 366 -3.67 -11.44 -1.67
C MET A 366 -4.35 -11.38 -3.05
N ALA A 367 -3.91 -10.48 -3.94
CA ALA A 367 -4.47 -10.35 -5.28
C ALA A 367 -4.42 -11.68 -6.04
N SER A 368 -3.30 -12.40 -5.95
CA SER A 368 -3.11 -13.69 -6.61
C SER A 368 -4.01 -14.79 -6.04
N ARG A 369 -4.27 -14.78 -4.73
CA ARG A 369 -5.20 -15.74 -4.09
C ARG A 369 -6.63 -15.48 -4.56
N VAL A 370 -7.08 -14.22 -4.53
CA VAL A 370 -8.41 -13.84 -5.00
C VAL A 370 -8.62 -14.22 -6.48
N ALA A 371 -7.64 -13.94 -7.33
CA ALA A 371 -7.69 -14.33 -8.73
C ALA A 371 -7.78 -15.85 -8.91
N ASN A 372 -7.03 -16.62 -8.12
CA ASN A 372 -7.09 -18.08 -8.15
C ASN A 372 -8.46 -18.61 -7.69
N GLU A 373 -9.05 -18.03 -6.66
CA GLU A 373 -10.42 -18.38 -6.22
C GLU A 373 -11.45 -18.09 -7.32
N ILE A 374 -11.33 -16.95 -8.01
CA ILE A 374 -12.20 -16.64 -9.15
C ILE A 374 -12.03 -17.68 -10.26
N ALA A 375 -10.79 -18.04 -10.63
CA ALA A 375 -10.54 -19.03 -11.68
C ALA A 375 -11.18 -20.39 -11.36
N LEU A 376 -11.04 -20.85 -10.10
CA LEU A 376 -11.61 -22.12 -9.62
C LEU A 376 -13.15 -22.16 -9.63
N GLN A 377 -13.82 -21.00 -9.52
CA GLN A 377 -15.28 -20.92 -9.66
C GLN A 377 -15.76 -21.23 -11.08
N TYR A 378 -14.93 -20.97 -12.10
CA TYR A 378 -15.27 -21.18 -13.52
C TYR A 378 -14.71 -22.51 -14.08
N ASP A 379 -13.60 -22.97 -13.55
CA ASP A 379 -12.97 -24.28 -13.86
C ASP A 379 -12.18 -24.78 -12.64
N PRO A 380 -12.66 -25.83 -11.92
CA PRO A 380 -12.01 -26.37 -10.73
C PRO A 380 -10.58 -26.89 -10.93
N LYS A 381 -10.17 -27.07 -12.17
CA LYS A 381 -8.80 -27.53 -12.53
C LYS A 381 -7.86 -26.39 -12.91
N ASN A 382 -8.37 -25.17 -12.99
CA ASN A 382 -7.62 -24.00 -13.43
C ASN A 382 -6.94 -23.26 -12.27
N HIS A 383 -5.83 -23.80 -11.78
CA HIS A 383 -5.02 -23.17 -10.75
C HIS A 383 -4.09 -22.10 -11.36
N VAL A 384 -4.47 -20.83 -11.25
CA VAL A 384 -3.70 -19.71 -11.82
C VAL A 384 -2.75 -19.03 -10.83
N LEU A 385 -2.70 -19.48 -9.56
CA LEU A 385 -1.97 -18.82 -8.47
C LEU A 385 -0.52 -18.46 -8.85
N GLN A 386 0.27 -19.42 -9.32
CA GLN A 386 1.69 -19.20 -9.64
C GLN A 386 1.89 -18.22 -10.80
N TYR A 387 0.99 -18.23 -11.77
CA TYR A 387 1.02 -17.29 -12.91
C TYR A 387 0.64 -15.87 -12.47
N CYS A 388 -0.38 -15.75 -11.64
CA CYS A 388 -0.78 -14.49 -11.01
C CYS A 388 0.33 -13.94 -10.11
N MET A 389 1.02 -14.80 -9.35
CA MET A 389 2.16 -14.39 -8.53
C MET A 389 3.28 -13.76 -9.36
N ALA A 390 3.54 -14.25 -10.58
CA ALA A 390 4.57 -13.66 -11.45
C ALA A 390 4.25 -12.21 -11.82
N SER A 391 3.00 -11.90 -12.18
CA SER A 391 2.53 -10.54 -12.45
C SER A 391 2.50 -9.68 -11.19
N ASN A 392 1.99 -10.23 -10.09
CA ASN A 392 1.83 -9.54 -8.81
C ASN A 392 3.18 -9.09 -8.22
N ILE A 393 4.17 -9.97 -8.21
CA ILE A 393 5.53 -9.66 -7.75
C ILE A 393 6.19 -8.58 -8.63
N SER A 394 6.01 -8.67 -9.94
CA SER A 394 6.46 -7.64 -10.87
C SER A 394 5.78 -6.29 -10.61
N GLY A 395 4.53 -6.30 -10.13
CA GLY A 395 3.80 -5.10 -9.70
C GLY A 395 4.48 -4.36 -8.56
N VAL A 396 5.06 -5.08 -7.58
CA VAL A 396 5.81 -4.47 -6.47
C VAL A 396 7.03 -3.69 -6.97
N ILE A 397 7.80 -4.31 -7.86
CA ILE A 397 8.96 -3.64 -8.48
C ILE A 397 8.47 -2.45 -9.30
N GLY A 398 7.39 -2.64 -10.07
CA GLY A 398 6.80 -1.61 -10.92
C GLY A 398 6.32 -0.38 -10.14
N SER A 399 5.61 -0.57 -9.02
CA SER A 399 5.13 0.54 -8.17
C SER A 399 6.29 1.32 -7.56
N ALA A 400 7.30 0.64 -7.04
CA ALA A 400 8.47 1.29 -6.45
C ALA A 400 9.32 2.05 -7.48
N VAL A 401 9.46 1.51 -8.71
CA VAL A 401 10.12 2.21 -9.82
C VAL A 401 9.29 3.41 -10.27
N ALA A 402 7.96 3.26 -10.41
CA ALA A 402 7.06 4.35 -10.76
C ALA A 402 7.13 5.49 -9.73
N ALA A 403 7.16 5.17 -8.44
CA ALA A 403 7.37 6.15 -7.38
C ALA A 403 8.70 6.91 -7.55
N GLY A 404 9.78 6.19 -7.80
CA GLY A 404 11.09 6.80 -8.04
C GLY A 404 11.09 7.71 -9.26
N VAL A 405 10.45 7.31 -10.36
CA VAL A 405 10.27 8.14 -11.56
C VAL A 405 9.51 9.42 -11.22
N LEU A 406 8.35 9.30 -10.54
CA LEU A 406 7.54 10.45 -10.14
C LEU A 406 8.31 11.41 -9.23
N ILE A 407 9.06 10.88 -8.26
CA ILE A 407 9.90 11.68 -7.36
C ILE A 407 11.05 12.36 -8.15
N SER A 408 11.65 11.68 -9.11
CA SER A 408 12.74 12.26 -9.91
C SER A 408 12.28 13.39 -10.82
N PHE A 409 11.04 13.33 -11.34
CA PHE A 409 10.51 14.34 -12.25
C PHE A 409 9.82 15.51 -11.55
N LEU A 410 9.25 15.29 -10.37
CA LEU A 410 8.38 16.25 -9.70
C LEU A 410 8.93 16.72 -8.34
N GLY A 411 9.94 16.02 -7.81
CA GLY A 411 10.53 16.27 -6.50
C GLY A 411 11.40 17.50 -6.36
#